data_2f319b4967595886a7fcaf31ddba6111
#
_entry.id   2f319b4967595886a7fcaf31ddba6111
#
_cell.length_a   1.000
_cell.length_b   1.000
_cell.length_c   1.000
_cell.angle_alpha   90.00
_cell.angle_beta   90.00
_cell.angle_gamma   90.00
#
_symmetry.space_group_name_H-M   'P 1'
#
loop_
_entity.id
_entity.type
_entity.pdbx_description
1 polymer ?
#
loop_
_entity_poly.entity_id
_entity_poly.type
_entity_poly.pdbx_seq_one_letter_code
_entity_poly.pdbx_strand_id
1 'polypeptide(L)'
;NLSAALAGADPMKAIGDLVAQYWARDMQKELIAVLAGVFGTTTADPSGTPKAETRMADHILDLTTGKAEAAKQISASAFIDACQMLGDAQSQLTGVAMHSATKSYLKKLNLIETERDSTDVEFDTYQGRRVTVDDGCPVADNVYTTYLFGNGAVAYGNGSPVGHVATEVDRDKQTGGGVDYLINRKAFILHPRG
;
A
#
# COMPACT_ATOMS: atom_id res chain seq x y z
N ASN A 1 -16.54 -30.63 -17.97
CA ASN A 1 -15.49 -30.16 -17.06
C ASN A 1 -14.79 -31.34 -16.39
N LEU A 2 -13.87 -31.97 -17.13
CA LEU A 2 -13.17 -33.19 -16.67
C LEU A 2 -12.34 -32.90 -15.40
N SER A 3 -11.75 -31.69 -15.26
CA SER A 3 -10.97 -31.27 -14.11
C SER A 3 -11.81 -31.14 -12.85
N ALA A 4 -13.03 -30.62 -12.92
CA ALA A 4 -13.93 -30.56 -11.77
C ALA A 4 -14.41 -31.94 -11.33
N ALA A 5 -14.65 -32.84 -12.29
CA ALA A 5 -15.05 -34.22 -12.00
C ALA A 5 -13.89 -35.03 -11.37
N LEU A 6 -12.64 -34.74 -11.74
CA LEU A 6 -11.45 -35.44 -11.22
C LEU A 6 -10.98 -34.90 -9.87
N ALA A 7 -11.07 -33.56 -9.67
CA ALA A 7 -10.57 -32.89 -8.45
C ALA A 7 -11.62 -32.77 -7.35
N GLY A 8 -12.89 -33.03 -7.63
CA GLY A 8 -13.99 -32.88 -6.67
C GLY A 8 -14.26 -31.43 -6.23
N ALA A 9 -13.57 -30.44 -6.85
CA ALA A 9 -13.69 -29.02 -6.57
C ALA A 9 -13.86 -28.22 -7.86
N ASP A 10 -14.61 -27.12 -7.80
CA ASP A 10 -14.80 -26.25 -8.94
C ASP A 10 -13.55 -25.34 -9.13
N PRO A 11 -12.76 -25.55 -10.21
CA PRO A 11 -11.58 -24.75 -10.46
C PRO A 11 -11.92 -23.28 -10.76
N MET A 12 -13.13 -22.96 -11.23
CA MET A 12 -13.55 -21.59 -11.53
C MET A 12 -13.68 -20.74 -10.26
N LYS A 13 -14.11 -21.35 -9.15
CA LYS A 13 -14.15 -20.66 -7.86
C LYS A 13 -12.74 -20.29 -7.38
N ALA A 14 -11.80 -21.23 -7.48
CA ALA A 14 -10.41 -20.98 -7.08
C ALA A 14 -9.77 -19.87 -7.96
N ILE A 15 -10.07 -19.85 -9.27
CA ILE A 15 -9.64 -18.77 -10.17
C ILE A 15 -10.25 -17.43 -9.76
N GLY A 16 -11.54 -17.40 -9.39
CA GLY A 16 -12.21 -16.19 -8.93
C GLY A 16 -11.56 -15.61 -7.67
N ASP A 17 -11.22 -16.45 -6.71
CA ASP A 17 -10.54 -16.04 -5.47
C ASP A 17 -9.12 -15.50 -5.75
N LEU A 18 -8.39 -16.09 -6.68
CA LEU A 18 -7.07 -15.60 -7.11
C LEU A 18 -7.16 -14.25 -7.82
N VAL A 19 -8.18 -14.03 -8.66
CA VAL A 19 -8.42 -12.76 -9.33
C VAL A 19 -8.75 -11.67 -8.31
N ALA A 20 -9.56 -11.97 -7.29
CA ALA A 20 -9.86 -11.02 -6.22
C ALA A 20 -8.61 -10.61 -5.44
N GLN A 21 -7.74 -11.56 -5.10
CA GLN A 21 -6.45 -11.28 -4.46
C GLN A 21 -5.50 -10.47 -5.35
N TYR A 22 -5.47 -10.74 -6.64
CA TYR A 22 -4.70 -9.96 -7.61
C TYR A 22 -5.11 -8.49 -7.58
N TRP A 23 -6.42 -8.20 -7.69
CA TRP A 23 -6.93 -6.83 -7.68
C TRP A 23 -6.68 -6.11 -6.36
N ALA A 24 -6.76 -6.80 -5.23
CA ALA A 24 -6.43 -6.22 -3.93
C ALA A 24 -4.96 -5.77 -3.88
N ARG A 25 -4.03 -6.60 -4.37
CA ARG A 25 -2.61 -6.25 -4.44
C ARG A 25 -2.30 -5.16 -5.46
N ASP A 26 -2.98 -5.17 -6.59
CA ASP A 26 -2.81 -4.14 -7.62
C ASP A 26 -3.26 -2.77 -7.11
N MET A 27 -4.43 -2.70 -6.47
CA MET A 27 -4.90 -1.47 -5.82
C MET A 27 -3.95 -0.98 -4.72
N GLN A 28 -3.33 -1.88 -3.98
CA GLN A 28 -2.34 -1.53 -2.96
C GLN A 28 -1.08 -0.93 -3.60
N LYS A 29 -0.59 -1.49 -4.71
CA LYS A 29 0.53 -0.92 -5.46
C LYS A 29 0.23 0.47 -6.01
N GLU A 30 -0.95 0.65 -6.60
CA GLU A 30 -1.39 1.94 -7.11
C GLU A 30 -1.50 2.98 -5.98
N LEU A 31 -1.99 2.59 -4.79
CA LEU A 31 -2.04 3.47 -3.63
C LEU A 31 -0.64 3.94 -3.23
N ILE A 32 0.32 3.04 -3.12
CA ILE A 32 1.70 3.39 -2.78
C ILE A 32 2.34 4.26 -3.88
N ALA A 33 2.07 3.97 -5.15
CA ALA A 33 2.55 4.80 -6.26
C ALA A 33 1.97 6.23 -6.21
N VAL A 34 0.70 6.38 -5.87
CA VAL A 34 0.04 7.68 -5.65
C VAL A 34 0.69 8.42 -4.49
N LEU A 35 0.92 7.77 -3.36
CA LEU A 35 1.60 8.36 -2.20
C LEU A 35 3.03 8.77 -2.54
N ALA A 36 3.79 7.93 -3.24
CA ALA A 36 5.12 8.26 -3.72
C ALA A 36 5.11 9.47 -4.69
N GLY A 37 4.06 9.60 -5.50
CA GLY A 37 3.87 10.75 -6.38
C GLY A 37 3.56 12.05 -5.63
N VAL A 38 2.78 11.98 -4.54
CA VAL A 38 2.40 13.14 -3.70
C VAL A 38 3.61 13.65 -2.91
N PHE A 39 4.31 12.76 -2.21
CA PHE A 39 5.45 13.14 -1.37
C PHE A 39 6.77 13.24 -2.13
N GLY A 40 6.80 12.82 -3.38
CA GLY A 40 8.02 12.68 -4.16
C GLY A 40 8.80 11.42 -3.78
N THR A 41 9.70 11.04 -4.65
CA THR A 41 10.73 10.05 -4.34
C THR A 41 12.02 10.79 -4.01
N THR A 42 12.82 10.31 -3.06
CA THR A 42 14.16 10.82 -2.80
C THR A 42 15.12 10.59 -3.98
N THR A 43 14.68 9.89 -5.01
CA THR A 43 15.41 9.67 -6.24
C THR A 43 15.40 10.96 -7.06
N ALA A 44 16.60 11.48 -7.33
CA ALA A 44 16.79 12.52 -8.33
C ALA A 44 16.15 12.07 -9.66
N ASP A 45 15.64 13.03 -10.42
CA ASP A 45 15.19 12.74 -11.78
C ASP A 45 16.39 12.24 -12.65
N PRO A 46 16.16 11.69 -13.85
CA PRO A 46 17.25 11.26 -14.73
C PRO A 46 18.24 12.35 -15.08
N SER A 47 17.94 13.62 -14.83
CA SER A 47 18.84 14.77 -15.02
C SER A 47 19.71 15.06 -13.80
N GLY A 48 19.54 14.31 -12.70
CA GLY A 48 20.30 14.50 -11.46
C GLY A 48 19.84 15.69 -10.63
N THR A 49 18.74 16.33 -11.01
CA THR A 49 18.17 17.43 -10.23
C THR A 49 17.33 16.87 -9.09
N PRO A 50 17.62 17.22 -7.82
CA PRO A 50 16.73 16.84 -6.72
C PRO A 50 15.34 17.41 -7.02
N LYS A 51 14.30 16.57 -7.04
CA LYS A 51 12.92 17.04 -7.08
C LYS A 51 12.57 17.67 -5.73
N ALA A 52 13.13 18.84 -5.48
CA ALA A 52 13.04 19.57 -4.22
C ALA A 52 11.74 20.38 -4.08
N GLU A 53 10.80 20.22 -4.99
CA GLU A 53 9.56 21.02 -4.94
C GLU A 53 8.35 20.11 -4.75
N THR A 54 8.36 19.30 -3.73
CA THR A 54 7.10 18.75 -3.25
C THR A 54 6.39 19.85 -2.46
N ARG A 55 5.17 20.21 -2.87
CA ARG A 55 4.26 21.06 -2.07
C ARG A 55 4.01 20.50 -0.67
N MET A 56 4.46 19.28 -0.43
CA MET A 56 4.35 18.53 0.81
C MET A 56 5.66 18.49 1.61
N ALA A 57 6.66 19.33 1.26
CA ALA A 57 7.96 19.33 1.95
C ALA A 57 7.82 19.59 3.46
N ASP A 58 6.85 20.42 3.85
CA ASP A 58 6.56 20.73 5.25
C ASP A 58 5.93 19.55 6.03
N HIS A 59 5.58 18.48 5.32
CA HIS A 59 5.00 17.25 5.90
C HIS A 59 5.92 16.03 5.73
N ILE A 60 7.21 16.27 5.44
CA ILE A 60 8.22 15.23 5.30
C ILE A 60 9.27 15.40 6.39
N LEU A 61 9.34 14.44 7.31
CA LEU A 61 10.41 14.37 8.31
C LEU A 61 11.59 13.56 7.74
N ASP A 62 12.67 14.24 7.38
CA ASP A 62 13.92 13.59 6.98
C ASP A 62 14.77 13.27 8.21
N LEU A 63 15.05 11.99 8.41
CA LEU A 63 15.93 11.49 9.46
C LEU A 63 17.36 11.25 8.98
N THR A 64 17.65 11.42 7.69
CA THR A 64 18.94 11.05 7.10
C THR A 64 19.94 12.19 7.05
N THR A 65 19.46 13.42 6.83
CA THR A 65 20.30 14.58 6.60
C THR A 65 20.74 15.23 7.91
N GLY A 66 22.06 15.42 8.08
CA GLY A 66 22.63 16.20 9.18
C GLY A 66 22.52 15.56 10.57
N LYS A 67 22.14 14.29 10.68
CA LYS A 67 21.96 13.59 11.96
C LYS A 67 23.04 12.54 12.19
N ALA A 68 23.31 12.26 13.47
CA ALA A 68 24.18 11.14 13.87
C ALA A 68 23.52 9.80 13.50
N GLU A 69 24.30 8.74 13.24
CA GLU A 69 23.80 7.44 12.79
C GLU A 69 22.67 6.86 13.69
N ALA A 70 22.77 7.03 15.00
CA ALA A 70 21.73 6.58 15.93
C ALA A 70 20.42 7.34 15.79
N ALA A 71 20.45 8.60 15.32
CA ALA A 71 19.29 9.44 15.11
C ALA A 71 18.68 9.32 13.72
N LYS A 72 19.34 8.57 12.81
CA LYS A 72 18.81 8.24 11.47
C LYS A 72 17.80 7.10 11.50
N GLN A 73 17.70 6.40 12.62
CA GLN A 73 16.78 5.27 12.76
C GLN A 73 15.41 5.75 13.23
N ILE A 74 14.36 5.07 12.77
CA ILE A 74 13.00 5.32 13.26
C ILE A 74 12.96 5.02 14.76
N SER A 75 12.43 5.97 15.53
CA SER A 75 12.27 5.89 16.98
C SER A 75 10.91 6.43 17.40
N ALA A 76 10.52 6.18 18.64
CA ALA A 76 9.26 6.73 19.17
C ALA A 76 9.26 8.26 19.14
N SER A 77 10.40 8.92 19.44
CA SER A 77 10.52 10.38 19.37
C SER A 77 10.39 10.90 17.93
N ALA A 78 11.12 10.29 16.97
CA ALA A 78 11.01 10.67 15.57
C ALA A 78 9.59 10.52 15.01
N PHE A 79 8.87 9.50 15.47
CA PHE A 79 7.48 9.30 15.10
C PHE A 79 6.55 10.38 15.66
N ILE A 80 6.76 10.78 16.92
CA ILE A 80 6.01 11.88 17.54
C ILE A 80 6.30 13.19 16.81
N ASP A 81 7.57 13.45 16.46
CA ASP A 81 7.96 14.64 15.70
C ASP A 81 7.28 14.66 14.33
N ALA A 82 7.19 13.51 13.65
CA ALA A 82 6.48 13.40 12.38
C ALA A 82 4.97 13.69 12.53
N CYS A 83 4.34 13.20 13.59
CA CYS A 83 2.95 13.52 13.89
C CYS A 83 2.75 15.02 14.20
N GLN A 84 3.73 15.64 14.89
CA GLN A 84 3.68 17.05 15.24
C GLN A 84 3.72 17.99 14.02
N MET A 85 4.22 17.52 12.86
CA MET A 85 4.20 18.31 11.63
C MET A 85 2.79 18.66 11.15
N LEU A 86 1.76 17.89 11.58
CA LEU A 86 0.36 18.22 11.34
C LEU A 86 -0.23 19.20 12.40
N GLY A 87 0.54 19.57 13.40
CA GLY A 87 0.08 20.48 14.46
C GLY A 87 -1.10 19.92 15.24
N ASP A 88 -2.19 20.68 15.32
CA ASP A 88 -3.43 20.32 16.03
C ASP A 88 -4.21 19.16 15.36
N ALA A 89 -3.99 18.91 14.07
CA ALA A 89 -4.62 17.84 13.33
C ALA A 89 -3.96 16.45 13.54
N GLN A 90 -2.89 16.34 14.35
CA GLN A 90 -2.18 15.08 14.60
C GLN A 90 -3.09 13.95 15.13
N SER A 91 -4.19 14.29 15.82
CA SER A 91 -5.16 13.32 16.33
C SER A 91 -5.96 12.62 15.22
N GLN A 92 -5.98 13.17 14.01
CA GLN A 92 -6.65 12.58 12.85
C GLN A 92 -5.84 11.44 12.21
N LEU A 93 -4.55 11.31 12.55
CA LEU A 93 -3.70 10.23 12.08
C LEU A 93 -4.10 8.91 12.75
N THR A 94 -4.58 7.97 11.96
CA THR A 94 -5.11 6.67 12.43
C THR A 94 -4.32 5.48 11.91
N GLY A 95 -3.56 5.64 10.83
CA GLY A 95 -2.85 4.56 10.17
C GLY A 95 -1.41 4.90 9.82
N VAL A 96 -0.62 3.85 9.72
CA VAL A 96 0.80 3.89 9.32
C VAL A 96 1.02 2.82 8.27
N ALA A 97 1.59 3.19 7.13
CA ALA A 97 2.09 2.24 6.14
C ALA A 97 3.62 2.23 6.18
N MET A 98 4.21 1.06 6.34
CA MET A 98 5.65 0.90 6.44
C MET A 98 6.14 -0.37 5.75
N HIS A 99 7.41 -0.37 5.36
CA HIS A 99 8.07 -1.55 4.81
C HIS A 99 8.25 -2.64 5.90
N SER A 100 8.25 -3.90 5.50
CA SER A 100 8.40 -5.06 6.42
C SER A 100 9.68 -4.99 7.25
N ALA A 101 10.79 -4.50 6.69
CA ALA A 101 12.05 -4.30 7.40
C ALA A 101 11.91 -3.30 8.56
N THR A 102 11.20 -2.18 8.34
CA THR A 102 10.92 -1.17 9.37
C THR A 102 10.07 -1.75 10.49
N LYS A 103 9.00 -2.50 10.14
CA LYS A 103 8.19 -3.21 11.13
C LYS A 103 9.02 -4.19 11.96
N SER A 104 9.86 -4.98 11.30
CA SER A 104 10.72 -5.95 11.98
C SER A 104 11.71 -5.27 12.93
N TYR A 105 12.25 -4.12 12.56
CA TYR A 105 13.10 -3.31 13.42
C TYR A 105 12.35 -2.81 14.65
N LEU A 106 11.16 -2.22 14.47
CA LEU A 106 10.32 -1.74 15.58
C LEU A 106 9.88 -2.89 16.50
N LYS A 107 9.60 -4.07 15.94
CA LYS A 107 9.26 -5.27 16.71
C LYS A 107 10.41 -5.75 17.58
N LYS A 108 11.66 -5.69 17.09
CA LYS A 108 12.86 -5.99 17.91
C LYS A 108 13.04 -5.04 19.07
N LEU A 109 12.56 -3.80 18.96
CA LEU A 109 12.57 -2.80 20.01
C LEU A 109 11.36 -2.88 20.95
N ASN A 110 10.46 -3.86 20.77
CA ASN A 110 9.20 -4.01 21.49
C ASN A 110 8.30 -2.76 21.43
N LEU A 111 8.30 -2.08 20.29
CA LEU A 111 7.50 -0.87 20.06
C LEU A 111 6.20 -1.14 19.30
N ILE A 112 6.02 -2.35 18.77
CA ILE A 112 4.78 -2.79 18.11
C ILE A 112 3.93 -3.53 19.13
N GLU A 113 2.71 -3.08 19.28
CA GLU A 113 1.68 -3.69 20.11
C GLU A 113 0.69 -4.44 19.21
N THR A 114 0.15 -5.55 19.69
CA THR A 114 -0.89 -6.29 18.97
C THR A 114 -2.20 -6.08 19.71
N GLU A 115 -3.15 -5.51 19.02
CA GLU A 115 -4.51 -5.28 19.52
C GLU A 115 -5.49 -6.23 18.83
N ARG A 116 -6.65 -6.44 19.46
CA ARG A 116 -7.76 -7.20 18.89
C ARG A 116 -8.97 -6.32 18.68
N ASP A 117 -9.58 -6.48 17.52
CA ASP A 117 -10.84 -5.85 17.21
C ASP A 117 -12.02 -6.59 17.88
N SER A 118 -13.20 -5.97 17.91
CA SER A 118 -14.45 -6.56 18.39
C SER A 118 -14.85 -7.86 17.68
N THR A 119 -14.27 -8.12 16.50
CA THR A 119 -14.43 -9.35 15.72
C THR A 119 -13.34 -10.39 15.98
N ASP A 120 -12.53 -10.23 17.03
CA ASP A 120 -11.39 -11.09 17.42
C ASP A 120 -10.27 -11.19 16.36
N VAL A 121 -10.20 -10.20 15.46
CA VAL A 121 -9.12 -10.09 14.48
C VAL A 121 -7.96 -9.33 15.10
N GLU A 122 -6.78 -9.95 15.12
CA GLU A 122 -5.54 -9.33 15.60
C GLU A 122 -4.96 -8.39 14.55
N PHE A 123 -4.53 -7.21 14.98
CA PHE A 123 -3.80 -6.26 14.16
C PHE A 123 -2.69 -5.58 14.96
N ASP A 124 -1.61 -5.25 14.28
CA ASP A 124 -0.49 -4.57 14.90
C ASP A 124 -0.72 -3.06 14.95
N THR A 125 -0.36 -2.45 16.07
CA THR A 125 -0.42 -1.00 16.28
C THR A 125 0.96 -0.46 16.65
N TYR A 126 1.18 0.79 16.27
CA TYR A 126 2.35 1.56 16.67
C TYR A 126 1.91 2.93 17.15
N GLN A 127 2.18 3.24 18.41
CA GLN A 127 1.74 4.47 19.03
C GLN A 127 0.22 4.73 18.87
N GLY A 128 -0.61 3.66 19.04
CA GLY A 128 -2.05 3.73 18.89
C GLY A 128 -2.56 3.88 17.45
N ARG A 129 -1.73 3.68 16.44
CA ARG A 129 -2.08 3.74 15.01
C ARG A 129 -1.92 2.39 14.36
N ARG A 130 -2.91 2.00 13.56
CA ARG A 130 -2.89 0.71 12.86
C ARG A 130 -1.74 0.62 11.88
N VAL A 131 -0.95 -0.45 11.96
CA VAL A 131 0.19 -0.70 11.08
C VAL A 131 -0.26 -1.53 9.88
N THR A 132 -0.02 -1.00 8.69
CA THR A 132 -0.14 -1.72 7.42
C THR A 132 1.26 -1.94 6.86
N VAL A 133 1.57 -3.18 6.48
CA VAL A 133 2.88 -3.53 5.92
C VAL A 133 2.78 -3.66 4.42
N ASP A 134 3.66 -2.95 3.72
CA ASP A 134 3.78 -3.05 2.28
C ASP A 134 5.25 -2.89 1.85
N ASP A 135 5.79 -3.92 1.22
CA ASP A 135 7.17 -3.88 0.68
C ASP A 135 7.29 -3.02 -0.60
N GLY A 136 6.18 -2.50 -1.11
CA GLY A 136 6.14 -1.47 -2.14
C GLY A 136 6.48 -0.07 -1.63
N CYS A 137 6.54 0.15 -0.30
CA CYS A 137 7.00 1.42 0.25
C CYS A 137 8.41 1.73 -0.27
N PRO A 138 8.66 2.95 -0.80
CA PRO A 138 9.94 3.29 -1.43
C PRO A 138 11.13 3.07 -0.50
N VAL A 139 12.15 2.42 -1.04
CA VAL A 139 13.45 2.22 -0.39
C VAL A 139 14.53 2.71 -1.34
N ALA A 140 15.36 3.64 -0.91
CA ALA A 140 16.50 4.15 -1.65
C ALA A 140 17.70 4.27 -0.71
N ASP A 141 18.86 3.72 -1.08
CA ASP A 141 20.11 3.79 -0.31
C ASP A 141 19.95 3.40 1.18
N ASN A 142 19.20 2.34 1.46
CA ASN A 142 18.82 1.91 2.81
C ASN A 142 17.93 2.90 3.59
N VAL A 143 17.37 3.90 2.93
CA VAL A 143 16.38 4.80 3.50
C VAL A 143 14.99 4.25 3.22
N TYR A 144 14.25 3.97 4.26
CA TYR A 144 12.90 3.41 4.21
C TYR A 144 11.86 4.50 4.41
N THR A 145 10.90 4.59 3.50
CA THR A 145 9.80 5.55 3.61
C THR A 145 8.65 4.93 4.41
N THR A 146 8.16 5.69 5.38
CA THR A 146 6.96 5.33 6.18
C THR A 146 5.94 6.44 6.00
N TYR A 147 4.70 6.06 5.69
CA TYR A 147 3.60 6.99 5.49
C TYR A 147 2.66 7.00 6.71
N LEU A 148 2.31 8.20 7.16
CA LEU A 148 1.29 8.45 8.17
C LEU A 148 0.04 9.00 7.48
N PHE A 149 -1.11 8.49 7.81
CA PHE A 149 -2.36 8.94 7.20
C PHE A 149 -3.55 8.85 8.16
N GLY A 150 -4.51 9.68 7.90
CA GLY A 150 -5.78 9.70 8.61
C GLY A 150 -6.91 9.07 7.79
N ASN A 151 -8.07 8.93 8.42
CA ASN A 151 -9.27 8.49 7.72
C ASN A 151 -9.67 9.49 6.63
N GLY A 152 -9.93 8.96 5.42
CA GLY A 152 -10.32 9.78 4.28
C GLY A 152 -9.19 10.49 3.58
N ALA A 153 -7.92 10.20 3.91
CA ALA A 153 -6.74 10.77 3.23
C ALA A 153 -6.71 10.44 1.73
N VAL A 154 -7.26 9.31 1.33
CA VAL A 154 -7.38 8.93 -0.07
C VAL A 154 -8.84 8.61 -0.40
N ALA A 155 -9.35 9.23 -1.46
CA ALA A 155 -10.65 8.91 -2.01
C ALA A 155 -10.51 7.78 -3.03
N TYR A 156 -11.41 6.82 -2.96
CA TYR A 156 -11.55 5.74 -3.92
C TYR A 156 -12.80 5.93 -4.75
N GLY A 157 -12.65 5.87 -6.06
CA GLY A 157 -13.76 5.87 -7.00
C GLY A 157 -13.72 4.64 -7.89
N ASN A 158 -14.83 3.91 -7.97
CA ASN A 158 -14.99 2.81 -8.91
C ASN A 158 -15.73 3.30 -10.14
N GLY A 159 -15.18 3.06 -11.32
CA GLY A 159 -15.74 3.51 -12.60
C GLY A 159 -16.28 2.33 -13.42
N SER A 160 -17.34 2.60 -14.18
CA SER A 160 -17.81 1.69 -15.22
C SER A 160 -18.01 2.49 -16.51
N PRO A 161 -16.95 2.69 -17.30
CA PRO A 161 -17.06 3.41 -18.58
C PRO A 161 -18.06 2.75 -19.51
N VAL A 162 -18.68 3.54 -20.40
CA VAL A 162 -19.63 3.04 -21.39
C VAL A 162 -18.91 2.03 -22.29
N GLY A 163 -19.51 0.85 -22.48
CA GLY A 163 -18.92 -0.25 -23.25
C GLY A 163 -17.89 -1.07 -22.50
N HIS A 164 -17.66 -0.81 -21.22
CA HIS A 164 -16.76 -1.60 -20.38
C HIS A 164 -17.45 -2.88 -19.88
N VAL A 165 -16.92 -4.03 -20.30
CA VAL A 165 -17.33 -5.33 -19.77
C VAL A 165 -16.33 -5.76 -18.70
N ALA A 166 -16.79 -5.82 -17.44
CA ALA A 166 -15.93 -6.11 -16.30
C ALA A 166 -15.38 -7.53 -16.33
N THR A 167 -16.20 -8.50 -16.72
CA THR A 167 -15.80 -9.91 -16.80
C THR A 167 -16.35 -10.51 -18.06
N GLU A 168 -15.49 -11.14 -18.84
CA GLU A 168 -15.81 -11.74 -20.13
C GLU A 168 -15.10 -13.09 -20.21
N VAL A 169 -15.77 -14.08 -20.80
CA VAL A 169 -15.17 -15.38 -21.08
C VAL A 169 -15.12 -15.54 -22.59
N ASP A 170 -13.92 -15.70 -23.13
CA ASP A 170 -13.70 -15.99 -24.54
C ASP A 170 -13.19 -17.43 -24.67
N ARG A 171 -13.61 -18.12 -25.74
CA ARG A 171 -13.23 -19.49 -25.98
C ARG A 171 -12.58 -19.64 -27.35
N ASP A 172 -11.31 -19.99 -27.33
CA ASP A 172 -10.62 -20.49 -28.53
C ASP A 172 -10.98 -21.97 -28.75
N LYS A 173 -11.65 -22.23 -29.89
CA LYS A 173 -12.07 -23.58 -30.29
C LYS A 173 -11.02 -24.31 -31.15
N GLN A 174 -9.97 -23.62 -31.58
CA GLN A 174 -9.01 -24.13 -32.56
C GLN A 174 -7.81 -24.84 -31.90
N THR A 175 -7.54 -24.55 -30.63
CA THR A 175 -6.36 -25.07 -29.93
C THR A 175 -6.75 -26.22 -29.01
N GLY A 176 -6.32 -27.44 -29.32
CA GLY A 176 -6.50 -28.61 -28.48
C GLY A 176 -7.96 -28.95 -28.21
N GLY A 177 -8.52 -29.21 -27.21
CA GLY A 177 -9.94 -29.41 -26.88
C GLY A 177 -10.72 -28.13 -26.63
N GLY A 178 -10.13 -26.95 -26.89
CA GLY A 178 -10.62 -25.61 -26.58
C GLY A 178 -9.99 -25.05 -25.32
N VAL A 179 -9.59 -23.77 -25.39
CA VAL A 179 -9.03 -23.01 -24.28
C VAL A 179 -10.00 -21.90 -23.93
N ASP A 180 -10.39 -21.81 -22.66
CA ASP A 180 -11.25 -20.75 -22.16
C ASP A 180 -10.39 -19.66 -21.50
N TYR A 181 -10.56 -18.41 -21.96
CA TYR A 181 -9.91 -17.23 -21.41
C TYR A 181 -10.88 -16.46 -20.52
N LEU A 182 -10.54 -16.30 -19.25
CA LEU A 182 -11.24 -15.39 -18.34
C LEU A 182 -10.58 -14.02 -18.40
N ILE A 183 -11.28 -13.05 -18.98
CA ILE A 183 -10.83 -11.66 -19.09
C ILE A 183 -11.53 -10.87 -17.99
N ASN A 184 -10.75 -10.30 -17.08
CA ASN A 184 -11.28 -9.46 -16.01
C ASN A 184 -10.66 -8.06 -16.12
N ARG A 185 -11.53 -7.03 -16.10
CA ARG A 185 -11.16 -5.63 -16.22
C ARG A 185 -11.74 -4.86 -15.06
N LYS A 186 -10.98 -3.93 -14.51
CA LYS A 186 -11.44 -3.03 -13.44
C LYS A 186 -11.02 -1.61 -13.79
N ALA A 187 -11.93 -0.66 -13.65
CA ALA A 187 -11.65 0.76 -13.76
C ALA A 187 -11.88 1.41 -12.39
N PHE A 188 -10.84 2.02 -11.84
CA PHE A 188 -10.91 2.72 -10.56
C PHE A 188 -9.97 3.91 -10.56
N ILE A 189 -10.19 4.83 -9.65
CA ILE A 189 -9.31 5.97 -9.40
C ILE A 189 -9.04 6.08 -7.89
N LEU A 190 -7.80 6.38 -7.57
CA LEU A 190 -7.35 6.75 -6.23
C LEU A 190 -6.93 8.22 -6.27
N HIS A 191 -7.54 9.04 -5.43
CA HIS A 191 -7.25 10.47 -5.38
C HIS A 191 -6.87 10.88 -3.96
N PRO A 192 -5.65 11.39 -3.73
CA PRO A 192 -5.29 11.93 -2.42
C PRO A 192 -6.14 13.17 -2.13
N ARG A 193 -6.63 13.26 -0.90
CA ARG A 193 -7.34 14.43 -0.38
C ARG A 193 -6.35 15.21 0.47
N GLY A 194 -6.09 16.43 0.03
CA GLY A 194 -5.25 17.37 0.79
C GLY A 194 -6.05 18.15 1.81
#